data_601e4ea2505e8b7dff54f7b70a4d536d
#
_entry.id   601e4ea2505e8b7dff54f7b70a4d536d
#
_cell.length_a   1.000
_cell.length_b   1.000
_cell.length_c   1.000
_cell.angle_alpha   90.00
_cell.angle_beta   90.00
_cell.angle_gamma   90.00
#
_symmetry.space_group_name_H-M   'P 1'
#
loop_
_entity.id
_entity.type
_entity.pdbx_description
1 polymer ?
#
loop_
_entity_poly.entity_id
_entity_poly.type
_entity_poly.pdbx_seq_one_letter_code
_entity_poly.pdbx_strand_id
1 'polypeptide(L)'
;MQKYPRATQSPPARKVPPGPVTARKPRSSPTPSPVRTVRKIPEVQRLVLSVRAGGRCEFNGDNKYLFRHSLTLTEGNFSQAAHIVAFSERGPRGRRPSGRVRTEIHDIKNLMLLCSECHKLVDDHPGEYSVRTLRRYKANHERRIEHLTSLKPGSLTTALVLQGNVAGQRFTLPPGQLHEAVAPRYPKNDDPVLIDLSSITDAGDDAYLTTAIRKIDEELPRLYADHLDGRRVDHISVFAIASIPVLIYLGSRLSDKVPTDIYQLHRGTENWTWPDRGVPVEYAFRTVREGGTGGDAALLLSPSGPIDPASLPAAIGPT
;
A
#
# COMPACT_ATOMS: atom_id res chain seq x y z
N MET A 1 79.63 -35.42 -4.97
CA MET A 1 80.73 -34.62 -5.55
C MET A 1 80.37 -34.31 -6.99
N GLN A 2 79.86 -33.12 -7.29
CA GLN A 2 79.72 -32.65 -8.68
C GLN A 2 80.15 -31.20 -8.72
N LYS A 3 81.08 -30.93 -9.60
CA LYS A 3 81.80 -29.68 -9.74
C LYS A 3 81.01 -28.66 -10.58
N TYR A 4 80.86 -27.43 -10.08
CA TYR A 4 80.37 -26.31 -10.86
C TYR A 4 81.48 -25.73 -11.78
N PRO A 5 81.17 -25.33 -13.01
CA PRO A 5 82.07 -24.64 -13.89
C PRO A 5 82.08 -23.13 -13.62
N ARG A 6 83.27 -22.53 -13.80
CA ARG A 6 83.68 -21.15 -13.60
C ARG A 6 82.96 -20.19 -14.54
N ALA A 7 82.56 -19.04 -14.04
CA ALA A 7 82.07 -17.91 -14.81
C ALA A 7 83.17 -17.21 -15.61
N THR A 8 82.90 -16.99 -16.90
CA THR A 8 83.77 -16.19 -17.81
C THR A 8 83.37 -14.70 -17.68
N GLN A 9 84.37 -13.84 -17.47
CA GLN A 9 84.23 -12.39 -17.39
C GLN A 9 84.05 -11.79 -18.79
N SER A 10 83.06 -10.92 -18.92
CA SER A 10 82.79 -10.11 -20.13
C SER A 10 83.59 -8.82 -20.11
N PRO A 11 84.04 -8.29 -21.26
CA PRO A 11 84.84 -7.09 -21.35
C PRO A 11 84.05 -5.79 -21.09
N PRO A 12 84.68 -4.66 -20.70
CA PRO A 12 83.99 -3.44 -20.29
C PRO A 12 83.36 -2.70 -21.49
N ALA A 13 82.10 -2.21 -21.25
CA ALA A 13 81.30 -1.48 -22.22
C ALA A 13 81.91 -0.08 -22.50
N ARG A 14 82.01 0.24 -23.78
CA ARG A 14 82.42 1.54 -24.32
C ARG A 14 81.37 2.60 -24.04
N LYS A 15 81.70 3.72 -23.36
CA LYS A 15 80.81 4.87 -23.14
C LYS A 15 80.55 5.63 -24.44
N VAL A 16 79.26 5.70 -24.82
CA VAL A 16 78.80 6.55 -25.92
C VAL A 16 78.24 7.86 -25.31
N PRO A 17 78.61 9.03 -25.88
CA PRO A 17 78.11 10.33 -25.37
C PRO A 17 76.62 10.50 -25.63
N PRO A 18 75.91 11.22 -24.77
CA PRO A 18 74.41 11.43 -24.94
C PRO A 18 74.18 12.39 -26.11
N GLY A 19 73.34 11.95 -27.05
CA GLY A 19 72.82 12.81 -28.12
C GLY A 19 71.75 13.81 -27.58
N PRO A 20 71.41 14.85 -28.36
CA PRO A 20 70.50 15.93 -27.92
C PRO A 20 69.11 15.42 -27.57
N VAL A 21 68.65 15.77 -26.37
CA VAL A 21 67.29 15.46 -25.89
C VAL A 21 66.29 16.35 -26.61
N THR A 22 65.65 15.82 -27.62
CA THR A 22 64.45 16.48 -28.21
C THR A 22 63.24 16.37 -27.22
N ALA A 23 62.83 17.53 -26.74
CA ALA A 23 61.62 17.63 -25.87
C ALA A 23 60.40 17.00 -26.54
N ARG A 24 59.95 15.87 -26.03
CA ARG A 24 58.66 15.26 -26.42
C ARG A 24 57.55 16.19 -25.99
N LYS A 25 56.77 16.70 -26.95
CA LYS A 25 55.45 17.35 -26.68
C LYS A 25 54.61 16.44 -25.78
N PRO A 26 53.92 17.01 -24.76
CA PRO A 26 53.01 16.21 -23.94
C PRO A 26 51.91 15.61 -24.85
N ARG A 27 51.74 14.28 -24.78
CA ARG A 27 50.60 13.60 -25.40
C ARG A 27 49.35 14.16 -24.77
N SER A 28 48.52 14.81 -25.59
CA SER A 28 47.15 15.16 -25.21
C SER A 28 46.41 13.87 -24.75
N SER A 29 45.84 13.91 -23.54
CA SER A 29 44.99 12.86 -23.00
C SER A 29 43.91 12.51 -24.04
N PRO A 30 43.60 11.25 -24.29
CA PRO A 30 42.53 10.90 -25.21
C PRO A 30 41.23 11.47 -24.68
N THR A 31 40.61 12.39 -25.41
CA THR A 31 39.27 12.85 -25.18
C THR A 31 38.34 11.61 -25.12
N PRO A 32 37.58 11.40 -24.06
CA PRO A 32 36.69 10.23 -23.99
C PRO A 32 35.77 10.27 -25.20
N SER A 33 35.80 9.20 -25.99
CA SER A 33 34.88 9.04 -27.14
C SER A 33 33.46 9.17 -26.66
N PRO A 34 32.56 9.90 -27.36
CA PRO A 34 31.18 10.05 -26.97
C PRO A 34 30.54 8.66 -26.91
N VAL A 35 30.06 8.28 -25.72
CA VAL A 35 29.31 7.03 -25.51
C VAL A 35 28.13 7.03 -26.48
N ARG A 36 28.16 6.14 -27.48
CA ARG A 36 27.12 6.01 -28.47
C ARG A 36 25.89 5.38 -27.81
N THR A 37 24.96 6.20 -27.37
CA THR A 37 23.72 5.74 -26.73
C THR A 37 22.90 4.92 -27.74
N VAL A 38 22.66 3.66 -27.44
CA VAL A 38 21.87 2.76 -28.28
C VAL A 38 20.39 3.08 -28.07
N ARG A 39 19.61 3.18 -29.15
CA ARG A 39 18.14 3.46 -29.08
C ARG A 39 17.36 2.36 -28.37
N LYS A 40 17.85 1.12 -28.38
CA LYS A 40 17.19 -0.04 -27.75
C LYS A 40 17.32 0.05 -26.24
N ILE A 41 16.20 0.02 -25.53
CA ILE A 41 16.15 -0.07 -24.07
C ILE A 41 16.74 -1.42 -23.64
N PRO A 42 17.70 -1.44 -22.69
CA PRO A 42 18.27 -2.69 -22.20
C PRO A 42 17.20 -3.61 -21.63
N GLU A 43 17.39 -4.91 -21.78
CA GLU A 43 16.42 -5.92 -21.34
C GLU A 43 16.19 -5.88 -19.83
N VAL A 44 17.25 -5.70 -19.05
CA VAL A 44 17.18 -5.55 -17.59
C VAL A 44 16.28 -4.37 -17.21
N GLN A 45 16.38 -3.24 -17.92
CA GLN A 45 15.53 -2.07 -17.66
C GLN A 45 14.05 -2.37 -17.98
N ARG A 46 13.80 -3.12 -19.05
CA ARG A 46 12.43 -3.56 -19.39
C ARG A 46 11.86 -4.49 -18.34
N LEU A 47 12.66 -5.44 -17.85
CA LEU A 47 12.26 -6.37 -16.79
C LEU A 47 11.93 -5.61 -15.49
N VAL A 48 12.85 -4.75 -15.03
CA VAL A 48 12.63 -3.96 -13.80
C VAL A 48 11.40 -3.07 -13.93
N LEU A 49 11.19 -2.45 -15.10
CA LEU A 49 9.99 -1.65 -15.36
C LEU A 49 8.71 -2.49 -15.24
N SER A 50 8.69 -3.66 -15.88
CA SER A 50 7.53 -4.56 -15.84
C SER A 50 7.21 -5.03 -14.42
N VAL A 51 8.23 -5.35 -13.62
CA VAL A 51 8.06 -5.75 -12.21
C VAL A 51 7.50 -4.61 -11.38
N ARG A 52 8.07 -3.39 -11.49
CA ARG A 52 7.60 -2.22 -10.75
C ARG A 52 6.17 -1.82 -11.10
N ALA A 53 5.80 -1.98 -12.37
CA ALA A 53 4.44 -1.72 -12.83
C ALA A 53 3.46 -2.87 -12.52
N GLY A 54 3.91 -4.00 -11.94
CA GLY A 54 3.09 -5.20 -11.74
C GLY A 54 2.54 -5.76 -13.05
N GLY A 55 3.26 -5.56 -14.17
CA GLY A 55 2.82 -5.96 -15.51
C GLY A 55 1.61 -5.18 -16.03
N ARG A 56 1.31 -4.00 -15.48
CA ARG A 56 0.11 -3.21 -15.79
C ARG A 56 0.44 -1.85 -16.38
N CYS A 57 -0.50 -1.28 -17.13
CA CYS A 57 -0.39 0.06 -17.68
C CYS A 57 -0.35 1.10 -16.55
N GLU A 58 0.71 1.94 -16.56
CA GLU A 58 0.91 2.98 -15.54
C GLU A 58 0.16 4.28 -15.85
N PHE A 59 -0.62 4.32 -16.94
CA PHE A 59 -1.47 5.48 -17.22
C PHE A 59 -2.57 5.59 -16.17
N ASN A 60 -2.80 6.82 -15.69
CA ASN A 60 -3.76 7.05 -14.60
C ASN A 60 -5.17 6.59 -14.99
N GLY A 61 -5.72 5.66 -14.24
CA GLY A 61 -7.07 5.10 -14.44
C GLY A 61 -7.15 3.87 -15.37
N ASP A 62 -6.07 3.53 -16.14
CA ASP A 62 -6.14 2.38 -17.05
C ASP A 62 -5.92 1.03 -16.35
N ASN A 63 -4.77 0.84 -15.69
CA ASN A 63 -4.43 -0.38 -14.94
C ASN A 63 -4.55 -1.72 -15.71
N LYS A 64 -4.61 -1.69 -17.06
CA LYS A 64 -4.74 -2.87 -17.92
C LYS A 64 -3.54 -3.81 -17.74
N TYR A 65 -3.80 -5.11 -17.57
CA TYR A 65 -2.72 -6.10 -17.54
C TYR A 65 -2.16 -6.31 -18.94
N LEU A 66 -0.82 -6.27 -19.09
CA LEU A 66 -0.15 -6.15 -20.38
C LEU A 66 0.55 -7.43 -20.84
N PHE A 67 0.46 -8.50 -20.08
CA PHE A 67 1.08 -9.78 -20.42
C PHE A 67 0.06 -10.85 -20.80
N ARG A 68 -1.17 -10.44 -21.10
CA ARG A 68 -2.25 -11.29 -21.61
C ARG A 68 -3.17 -10.46 -22.51
N HIS A 69 -3.58 -11.04 -23.64
CA HIS A 69 -4.54 -10.39 -24.53
C HIS A 69 -5.91 -10.29 -23.85
N SER A 70 -6.52 -9.11 -23.89
CA SER A 70 -7.74 -8.82 -23.10
C SER A 70 -8.97 -9.65 -23.55
N LEU A 71 -9.05 -10.04 -24.82
CA LEU A 71 -10.20 -10.79 -25.34
C LEU A 71 -9.92 -12.29 -25.44
N THR A 72 -8.76 -12.68 -25.99
CA THR A 72 -8.45 -14.10 -26.24
C THR A 72 -7.80 -14.78 -25.04
N LEU A 73 -7.42 -14.02 -24.01
CA LEU A 73 -6.69 -14.48 -22.82
C LEU A 73 -5.36 -15.17 -23.14
N THR A 74 -4.86 -15.01 -24.35
CA THR A 74 -3.57 -15.57 -24.79
C THR A 74 -2.43 -14.82 -24.09
N GLU A 75 -1.52 -15.56 -23.48
CA GLU A 75 -0.32 -15.01 -22.87
C GLU A 75 0.61 -14.39 -23.92
N GLY A 76 1.18 -13.23 -23.62
CA GLY A 76 2.08 -12.52 -24.53
C GLY A 76 2.44 -11.13 -23.99
N ASN A 77 3.50 -10.56 -24.54
CA ASN A 77 3.93 -9.20 -24.14
C ASN A 77 3.30 -8.15 -25.06
N PHE A 78 2.30 -7.45 -24.55
CA PHE A 78 1.60 -6.34 -25.19
C PHE A 78 2.01 -4.97 -24.64
N SER A 79 3.07 -4.95 -23.82
CA SER A 79 3.55 -3.73 -23.16
C SER A 79 4.42 -2.88 -24.08
N GLN A 80 4.35 -1.57 -23.88
CA GLN A 80 5.20 -0.57 -24.49
C GLN A 80 6.03 0.12 -23.41
N ALA A 81 7.36 0.05 -23.50
CA ALA A 81 8.25 0.83 -22.65
C ALA A 81 8.42 2.23 -23.26
N ALA A 82 7.64 3.17 -22.76
CA ALA A 82 7.61 4.56 -23.23
C ALA A 82 8.65 5.42 -22.49
N HIS A 83 9.32 6.32 -23.22
CA HIS A 83 10.17 7.33 -22.59
C HIS A 83 9.32 8.52 -22.15
N ILE A 84 9.42 8.92 -20.90
CA ILE A 84 8.75 10.13 -20.39
C ILE A 84 9.36 11.37 -21.04
N VAL A 85 10.68 11.46 -21.10
CA VAL A 85 11.43 12.42 -21.93
C VAL A 85 11.97 11.66 -23.13
N ALA A 86 11.57 12.05 -24.34
CA ALA A 86 11.88 11.33 -25.55
C ALA A 86 13.39 11.14 -25.77
N PHE A 87 13.75 10.01 -26.38
CA PHE A 87 15.12 9.72 -26.81
C PHE A 87 15.65 10.76 -27.80
N SER A 88 14.80 11.21 -28.74
CA SER A 88 15.11 12.24 -29.71
C SER A 88 14.75 13.62 -29.17
N GLU A 89 15.59 14.62 -29.41
CA GLU A 89 15.30 16.01 -29.05
C GLU A 89 14.06 16.56 -29.76
N ARG A 90 13.75 16.03 -30.94
CA ARG A 90 12.55 16.38 -31.72
C ARG A 90 11.33 15.52 -31.38
N GLY A 91 11.48 14.54 -30.49
CA GLY A 91 10.38 13.70 -30.06
C GLY A 91 9.48 14.36 -29.03
N PRO A 92 8.35 13.71 -28.69
CA PRO A 92 7.43 14.20 -27.67
C PRO A 92 8.17 14.48 -26.35
N ARG A 93 8.00 15.67 -25.78
CA ARG A 93 8.69 16.10 -24.55
C ARG A 93 10.23 16.00 -24.64
N GLY A 94 10.80 16.04 -25.87
CA GLY A 94 12.24 16.01 -26.13
C GLY A 94 12.94 17.23 -25.51
N ARG A 95 14.14 17.05 -24.99
CA ARG A 95 14.93 18.14 -24.40
C ARG A 95 15.69 18.89 -25.46
N ARG A 96 15.70 20.21 -25.34
CA ARG A 96 16.74 21.03 -25.99
C ARG A 96 18.10 20.71 -25.37
N PRO A 97 19.20 20.77 -26.13
CA PRO A 97 20.54 20.42 -25.65
C PRO A 97 20.94 21.38 -24.51
N SER A 98 20.88 20.91 -23.29
CA SER A 98 21.41 21.59 -22.11
C SER A 98 22.55 20.78 -21.51
N GLY A 99 23.54 20.40 -22.31
CA GLY A 99 24.83 19.84 -21.84
C GLY A 99 24.83 18.60 -20.93
N ARG A 100 23.68 18.06 -20.58
CA ARG A 100 23.59 16.85 -19.76
C ARG A 100 23.72 15.61 -20.61
N VAL A 101 24.63 14.73 -20.19
CA VAL A 101 25.00 13.49 -20.85
C VAL A 101 23.79 12.56 -21.01
N ARG A 102 23.62 12.02 -22.24
CA ARG A 102 22.54 11.08 -22.63
C ARG A 102 22.56 9.71 -21.91
N THR A 103 23.42 9.52 -20.91
CA THR A 103 23.57 8.24 -20.19
C THR A 103 22.35 7.82 -19.39
N GLU A 104 21.46 8.77 -19.06
CA GLU A 104 20.27 8.52 -18.22
C GLU A 104 18.97 8.36 -19.02
N ILE A 105 19.02 8.32 -20.35
CA ILE A 105 17.79 8.28 -21.16
C ILE A 105 16.98 6.98 -20.93
N HIS A 106 17.69 5.88 -20.67
CA HIS A 106 17.09 4.59 -20.34
C HIS A 106 17.00 4.33 -18.82
N ASP A 107 17.22 5.34 -17.98
CA ASP A 107 16.99 5.23 -16.55
C ASP A 107 15.52 4.86 -16.32
N ILE A 108 15.29 3.97 -15.37
CA ILE A 108 13.95 3.51 -14.99
C ILE A 108 13.01 4.68 -14.61
N LYS A 109 13.57 5.77 -14.07
CA LYS A 109 12.83 7.01 -13.75
C LYS A 109 12.33 7.76 -14.99
N ASN A 110 12.91 7.47 -16.16
CA ASN A 110 12.52 8.06 -17.43
C ASN A 110 11.69 7.10 -18.31
N LEU A 111 11.43 5.90 -17.84
CA LEU A 111 10.64 4.89 -18.55
C LEU A 111 9.30 4.69 -17.86
N MET A 112 8.25 4.42 -18.65
CA MET A 112 6.90 4.14 -18.20
C MET A 112 6.33 2.95 -18.97
N LEU A 113 5.67 2.02 -18.29
CA LEU A 113 5.05 0.86 -18.92
C LEU A 113 3.61 1.23 -19.32
N LEU A 114 3.32 1.19 -20.60
CA LEU A 114 2.02 1.58 -21.13
C LEU A 114 1.43 0.50 -22.05
N CYS A 115 0.12 0.49 -22.20
CA CYS A 115 -0.53 -0.16 -23.34
C CYS A 115 -0.30 0.65 -24.62
N SER A 116 -0.53 0.06 -25.79
CA SER A 116 -0.34 0.74 -27.09
C SER A 116 -1.21 1.99 -27.24
N GLU A 117 -2.43 1.94 -26.74
CA GLU A 117 -3.38 3.04 -26.80
C GLU A 117 -2.92 4.24 -25.96
N CYS A 118 -2.58 3.99 -24.69
CA CYS A 118 -2.07 5.03 -23.79
C CYS A 118 -0.71 5.58 -24.24
N HIS A 119 0.18 4.72 -24.80
CA HIS A 119 1.45 5.18 -25.35
C HIS A 119 1.22 6.16 -26.50
N LYS A 120 0.34 5.79 -27.46
CA LYS A 120 -0.01 6.66 -28.56
C LYS A 120 -0.62 7.98 -28.06
N LEU A 121 -1.56 7.89 -27.12
CA LEU A 121 -2.25 9.06 -26.56
C LEU A 121 -1.26 10.07 -25.96
N VAL A 122 -0.31 9.61 -25.12
CA VAL A 122 0.63 10.54 -24.48
C VAL A 122 1.65 11.14 -25.45
N ASP A 123 1.94 10.46 -26.56
CA ASP A 123 2.87 10.96 -27.57
C ASP A 123 2.21 11.90 -28.57
N ASP A 124 0.93 11.69 -28.88
CA ASP A 124 0.16 12.57 -29.74
C ASP A 124 -0.22 13.89 -29.04
N HIS A 125 -0.35 13.88 -27.70
CA HIS A 125 -0.77 15.05 -26.89
C HIS A 125 0.28 15.49 -25.84
N PRO A 126 1.53 15.83 -26.25
CA PRO A 126 2.62 16.14 -25.32
C PRO A 126 2.36 17.39 -24.46
N GLY A 127 1.48 18.29 -24.90
CA GLY A 127 1.07 19.49 -24.16
C GLY A 127 0.22 19.16 -22.92
N GLU A 128 -0.68 18.20 -23.04
CA GLU A 128 -1.55 17.72 -21.96
C GLU A 128 -0.78 16.80 -21.00
N TYR A 129 0.03 15.88 -21.55
CA TYR A 129 0.80 14.91 -20.80
C TYR A 129 2.23 15.37 -20.60
N SER A 130 2.40 16.38 -19.73
CA SER A 130 3.72 16.92 -19.39
C SER A 130 4.61 15.88 -18.69
N VAL A 131 5.93 16.10 -18.70
CA VAL A 131 6.91 15.28 -17.95
C VAL A 131 6.52 15.14 -16.48
N ARG A 132 6.04 16.25 -15.86
CA ARG A 132 5.59 16.26 -14.46
C ARG A 132 4.36 15.36 -14.26
N THR A 133 3.40 15.44 -15.17
CA THR A 133 2.16 14.64 -15.15
C THR A 133 2.48 13.16 -15.25
N LEU A 134 3.29 12.75 -16.24
CA LEU A 134 3.64 11.35 -16.45
C LEU A 134 4.46 10.76 -15.29
N ARG A 135 5.41 11.54 -14.74
CA ARG A 135 6.15 11.11 -13.53
C ARG A 135 5.24 10.90 -12.34
N ARG A 136 4.21 11.73 -12.17
CA ARG A 136 3.21 11.57 -11.11
C ARG A 136 2.39 10.30 -11.31
N TYR A 137 1.92 10.03 -12.53
CA TYR A 137 1.18 8.80 -12.86
C TYR A 137 2.00 7.55 -12.52
N LYS A 138 3.23 7.50 -13.03
CA LYS A 138 4.19 6.43 -12.74
C LYS A 138 4.40 6.25 -11.22
N ALA A 139 4.73 7.31 -10.51
CA ALA A 139 5.03 7.23 -9.09
C ALA A 139 3.84 6.76 -8.25
N ASN A 140 2.63 7.20 -8.59
CA ASN A 140 1.41 6.78 -7.90
C ASN A 140 1.12 5.30 -8.17
N HIS A 141 1.29 4.86 -9.43
CA HIS A 141 1.08 3.48 -9.82
C HIS A 141 2.10 2.54 -9.16
N GLU A 142 3.40 2.81 -9.29
CA GLU A 142 4.46 1.99 -8.68
C GLU A 142 4.31 1.90 -7.15
N ARG A 143 3.99 3.02 -6.48
CA ARG A 143 3.74 3.01 -5.02
C ARG A 143 2.56 2.11 -4.65
N ARG A 144 1.47 2.13 -5.43
CA ARG A 144 0.32 1.25 -5.21
C ARG A 144 0.71 -0.22 -5.38
N ILE A 145 1.45 -0.56 -6.45
CA ILE A 145 1.93 -1.94 -6.68
C ILE A 145 2.85 -2.39 -5.55
N GLU A 146 3.81 -1.56 -5.15
CA GLU A 146 4.72 -1.84 -4.04
C GLU A 146 3.94 -2.10 -2.74
N HIS A 147 2.97 -1.22 -2.43
CA HIS A 147 2.12 -1.38 -1.26
C HIS A 147 1.38 -2.73 -1.26
N LEU A 148 0.68 -3.05 -2.34
CA LEU A 148 -0.11 -4.28 -2.46
C LEU A 148 0.76 -5.55 -2.46
N THR A 149 1.99 -5.49 -2.98
CA THR A 149 2.89 -6.65 -3.07
C THR A 149 3.83 -6.79 -1.88
N SER A 150 3.92 -5.78 -1.01
CA SER A 150 4.70 -5.84 0.23
C SER A 150 3.97 -6.55 1.38
N LEU A 151 2.72 -6.97 1.15
CA LEU A 151 1.91 -7.67 2.15
C LEU A 151 2.55 -9.02 2.51
N LYS A 152 2.82 -9.20 3.81
CA LYS A 152 3.43 -10.44 4.33
C LYS A 152 2.35 -11.49 4.60
N PRO A 153 2.69 -12.80 4.60
CA PRO A 153 1.73 -13.85 4.96
C PRO A 153 1.05 -13.64 6.33
N GLY A 154 1.76 -13.05 7.31
CA GLY A 154 1.20 -12.70 8.62
C GLY A 154 0.33 -11.43 8.62
N SER A 155 0.09 -10.80 7.47
CA SER A 155 -0.80 -9.65 7.33
C SER A 155 -2.25 -10.04 7.03
N LEU A 156 -2.59 -11.32 7.09
CA LEU A 156 -3.97 -11.79 6.97
C LEU A 156 -4.83 -11.32 8.14
N THR A 157 -6.09 -10.99 7.87
CA THR A 157 -7.09 -10.66 8.88
C THR A 157 -8.41 -11.33 8.56
N THR A 158 -9.13 -11.80 9.58
CA THR A 158 -10.50 -12.25 9.41
C THR A 158 -11.41 -11.06 9.66
N ALA A 159 -12.21 -10.69 8.66
CA ALA A 159 -13.11 -9.55 8.77
C ALA A 159 -14.43 -9.98 9.43
N LEU A 160 -14.86 -9.20 10.43
CA LEU A 160 -16.19 -9.29 11.06
C LEU A 160 -16.97 -8.02 10.72
N VAL A 161 -18.13 -8.17 10.12
CA VAL A 161 -19.01 -7.06 9.78
C VAL A 161 -20.34 -7.22 10.52
N LEU A 162 -20.67 -6.24 11.37
CA LEU A 162 -21.97 -6.16 12.02
C LEU A 162 -22.76 -4.99 11.42
N GLN A 163 -23.87 -5.29 10.77
CA GLN A 163 -24.72 -4.31 10.09
C GLN A 163 -26.05 -4.17 10.83
N GLY A 164 -26.28 -3.00 11.41
CA GLY A 164 -27.55 -2.63 12.03
C GLY A 164 -28.24 -1.48 11.31
N ASN A 165 -29.46 -1.16 11.71
CA ASN A 165 -30.13 0.06 11.36
C ASN A 165 -29.81 1.13 12.42
N VAL A 166 -29.36 2.30 11.98
CA VAL A 166 -29.16 3.45 12.86
C VAL A 166 -29.99 4.61 12.31
N ALA A 167 -30.87 5.16 13.11
CA ALA A 167 -31.79 6.24 12.71
C ALA A 167 -32.58 5.92 11.42
N GLY A 168 -33.02 4.66 11.25
CA GLY A 168 -33.79 4.20 10.09
C GLY A 168 -32.99 4.01 8.80
N GLN A 169 -31.67 4.21 8.84
CA GLN A 169 -30.79 3.99 7.69
C GLN A 169 -30.10 2.64 7.78
N ARG A 170 -30.23 1.86 6.70
CA ARG A 170 -29.50 0.61 6.52
C ARG A 170 -28.09 0.91 6.05
N PHE A 171 -27.14 0.29 6.71
CA PHE A 171 -25.74 0.39 6.37
C PHE A 171 -25.28 -0.87 5.62
N THR A 172 -24.41 -0.70 4.61
CA THR A 172 -23.73 -1.78 3.91
C THR A 172 -22.25 -1.43 3.72
N LEU A 173 -21.36 -2.40 3.88
CA LEU A 173 -19.93 -2.23 3.64
C LEU A 173 -19.55 -2.86 2.29
N PRO A 174 -19.22 -2.05 1.27
CA PRO A 174 -18.74 -2.59 -0.01
C PRO A 174 -17.40 -3.30 0.16
N PRO A 175 -17.16 -4.45 -0.53
CA PRO A 175 -15.89 -5.19 -0.43
C PRO A 175 -14.65 -4.35 -0.71
N GLY A 176 -14.72 -3.41 -1.66
CA GLY A 176 -13.61 -2.51 -1.98
C GLY A 176 -13.23 -1.60 -0.81
N GLN A 177 -14.20 -1.09 -0.06
CA GLN A 177 -13.93 -0.26 1.13
C GLN A 177 -13.35 -1.07 2.28
N LEU A 178 -13.76 -2.33 2.43
CA LEU A 178 -13.17 -3.24 3.41
C LEU A 178 -11.70 -3.47 3.11
N HIS A 179 -11.34 -3.83 1.88
CA HIS A 179 -9.96 -4.05 1.47
C HIS A 179 -9.08 -2.81 1.63
N GLU A 180 -9.61 -1.64 1.30
CA GLU A 180 -8.90 -0.37 1.46
C GLU A 180 -8.66 -0.04 2.94
N ALA A 181 -9.66 -0.25 3.80
CA ALA A 181 -9.58 0.08 5.21
C ALA A 181 -8.59 -0.80 5.97
N VAL A 182 -8.54 -2.12 5.70
CA VAL A 182 -7.66 -3.04 6.44
C VAL A 182 -6.19 -2.93 6.03
N ALA A 183 -5.86 -2.23 4.93
CA ALA A 183 -4.48 -2.12 4.48
C ALA A 183 -3.56 -1.55 5.58
N PRO A 184 -2.34 -2.09 5.81
CA PRO A 184 -1.59 -3.05 4.99
C PRO A 184 -1.95 -4.53 5.22
N ARG A 185 -2.98 -4.84 6.00
CA ARG A 185 -3.54 -6.19 6.09
C ARG A 185 -4.42 -6.47 4.87
N TYR A 186 -4.77 -7.73 4.67
CA TYR A 186 -5.75 -8.13 3.66
C TYR A 186 -6.65 -9.25 4.21
N PRO A 187 -7.93 -9.30 3.77
CA PRO A 187 -8.86 -10.32 4.24
C PRO A 187 -8.36 -11.72 3.93
N LYS A 188 -8.53 -12.64 4.88
CA LYS A 188 -8.20 -14.06 4.70
C LYS A 188 -9.15 -14.70 3.69
N ASN A 189 -10.42 -14.30 3.72
CA ASN A 189 -11.50 -14.79 2.86
C ASN A 189 -12.11 -13.61 2.10
N ASP A 190 -12.67 -13.89 0.93
CA ASP A 190 -13.37 -12.89 0.11
C ASP A 190 -14.65 -12.39 0.81
N ASP A 191 -15.32 -13.27 1.56
CA ASP A 191 -16.52 -12.94 2.32
C ASP A 191 -16.19 -12.77 3.82
N PRO A 192 -16.59 -11.64 4.43
CA PRO A 192 -16.47 -11.43 5.88
C PRO A 192 -17.49 -12.28 6.65
N VAL A 193 -17.21 -12.53 7.93
CA VAL A 193 -18.25 -13.01 8.85
C VAL A 193 -19.26 -11.89 9.04
N LEU A 194 -20.47 -12.09 8.54
CA LEU A 194 -21.53 -11.08 8.52
C LEU A 194 -22.59 -11.35 9.59
N ILE A 195 -22.77 -10.38 10.48
CA ILE A 195 -23.90 -10.33 11.43
C ILE A 195 -24.87 -9.27 10.94
N ASP A 196 -25.90 -9.68 10.22
CA ASP A 196 -26.90 -8.75 9.65
C ASP A 196 -28.11 -8.57 10.59
N LEU A 197 -28.17 -7.40 11.21
CA LEU A 197 -29.28 -6.95 12.05
C LEU A 197 -30.24 -5.99 11.30
N SER A 198 -29.97 -5.70 10.03
CA SER A 198 -30.69 -4.66 9.28
C SER A 198 -32.16 -4.96 9.05
N SER A 199 -32.57 -6.23 9.13
CA SER A 199 -33.97 -6.67 9.04
C SER A 199 -34.74 -6.56 10.35
N ILE A 200 -34.04 -6.25 11.45
CA ILE A 200 -34.65 -6.13 12.78
C ILE A 200 -34.90 -4.63 13.03
N THR A 201 -36.14 -4.29 13.31
CA THR A 201 -36.53 -2.92 13.65
C THR A 201 -35.99 -2.58 15.03
N ASP A 202 -35.09 -1.54 15.09
CA ASP A 202 -34.65 -0.98 16.36
C ASP A 202 -35.76 -0.10 16.92
N ALA A 203 -36.63 -0.70 17.65
CA ALA A 203 -37.71 -0.01 18.35
C ALA A 203 -37.27 0.48 19.73
N GLY A 204 -35.99 0.28 20.10
CA GLY A 204 -35.45 0.61 21.43
C GLY A 204 -36.01 -0.29 22.53
N ASP A 205 -36.56 -1.45 22.17
CA ASP A 205 -37.17 -2.39 23.10
C ASP A 205 -36.30 -3.61 23.41
N ASP A 206 -36.65 -4.33 24.46
CA ASP A 206 -35.93 -5.53 24.91
C ASP A 206 -35.95 -6.65 23.86
N ALA A 207 -36.96 -6.67 22.97
CA ALA A 207 -37.08 -7.68 21.92
C ALA A 207 -36.02 -7.51 20.83
N TYR A 208 -35.70 -6.26 20.47
CA TYR A 208 -34.60 -5.96 19.56
C TYR A 208 -33.25 -6.43 20.14
N LEU A 209 -32.96 -6.04 21.41
CA LEU A 209 -31.73 -6.43 22.07
C LEU A 209 -31.59 -7.95 22.20
N THR A 210 -32.64 -8.63 22.61
CA THR A 210 -32.67 -10.10 22.73
C THR A 210 -32.38 -10.78 21.38
N THR A 211 -32.94 -10.29 20.30
CA THR A 211 -32.75 -10.84 18.97
C THR A 211 -31.32 -10.55 18.45
N ALA A 212 -30.81 -9.34 18.69
CA ALA A 212 -29.46 -8.96 18.30
C ALA A 212 -28.40 -9.80 19.04
N ILE A 213 -28.58 -10.00 20.36
CA ILE A 213 -27.71 -10.84 21.20
C ILE A 213 -27.70 -12.27 20.65
N ARG A 214 -28.85 -12.86 20.39
CA ARG A 214 -28.95 -14.22 19.84
C ARG A 214 -28.21 -14.34 18.51
N LYS A 215 -28.41 -13.40 17.58
CA LYS A 215 -27.69 -13.40 16.28
C LYS A 215 -26.18 -13.28 16.44
N ILE A 216 -25.70 -12.44 17.35
CA ILE A 216 -24.28 -12.33 17.66
C ILE A 216 -23.74 -13.67 18.16
N ASP A 217 -24.42 -14.30 19.10
CA ASP A 217 -24.00 -15.59 19.68
C ASP A 217 -24.05 -16.75 18.65
N GLU A 218 -24.93 -16.70 17.67
CA GLU A 218 -25.03 -17.68 16.59
C GLU A 218 -23.92 -17.52 15.54
N GLU A 219 -23.59 -16.29 15.17
CA GLU A 219 -22.64 -16.01 14.07
C GLU A 219 -21.19 -15.84 14.51
N LEU A 220 -20.97 -15.31 15.72
CA LEU A 220 -19.62 -15.02 16.21
C LEU A 220 -18.70 -16.25 16.29
N PRO A 221 -19.16 -17.46 16.64
CA PRO A 221 -18.34 -18.66 16.61
C PRO A 221 -17.71 -18.96 15.24
N ARG A 222 -18.37 -18.53 14.14
CA ARG A 222 -17.83 -18.68 12.77
C ARG A 222 -16.54 -17.92 12.56
N LEU A 223 -16.35 -16.81 13.28
CA LEU A 223 -15.10 -16.04 13.25
C LEU A 223 -13.90 -16.89 13.65
N TYR A 224 -14.11 -17.82 14.58
CA TYR A 224 -13.08 -18.69 15.14
C TYR A 224 -13.08 -20.10 14.53
N ALA A 225 -14.14 -20.46 13.81
CA ALA A 225 -14.35 -21.82 13.27
C ALA A 225 -13.66 -22.07 11.93
N ASP A 226 -13.04 -21.06 11.32
CA ASP A 226 -12.44 -21.15 9.98
C ASP A 226 -11.11 -21.93 10.00
N HIS A 227 -11.21 -23.19 10.43
CA HIS A 227 -10.12 -24.15 10.60
C HIS A 227 -10.02 -25.15 9.44
N LEU A 228 -10.63 -24.88 8.27
CA LEU A 228 -10.56 -25.81 7.13
C LEU A 228 -9.12 -26.17 6.74
N ASP A 229 -8.15 -25.30 7.09
CA ASP A 229 -6.72 -25.55 6.90
C ASP A 229 -5.93 -25.71 8.21
N GLY A 230 -6.58 -25.86 9.37
CA GLY A 230 -5.91 -25.95 10.68
C GLY A 230 -5.20 -24.68 11.12
N ARG A 231 -5.42 -23.55 10.45
CA ARG A 231 -4.81 -22.25 10.78
C ARG A 231 -5.69 -21.50 11.78
N ARG A 232 -5.07 -21.06 12.87
CA ARG A 232 -5.72 -20.20 13.88
C ARG A 232 -6.06 -18.83 13.24
N VAL A 233 -7.06 -18.15 13.81
CA VAL A 233 -7.29 -16.74 13.53
C VAL A 233 -6.18 -15.95 14.19
N ASP A 234 -5.35 -15.29 13.37
CA ASP A 234 -4.19 -14.54 13.85
C ASP A 234 -4.51 -13.08 14.10
N HIS A 235 -5.57 -12.57 13.46
CA HIS A 235 -6.00 -11.19 13.55
C HIS A 235 -7.46 -11.02 13.14
N ILE A 236 -8.18 -10.10 13.79
CA ILE A 236 -9.57 -9.75 13.49
C ILE A 236 -9.66 -8.27 13.12
N SER A 237 -10.41 -7.95 12.08
CA SER A 237 -10.80 -6.58 11.70
C SER A 237 -12.30 -6.41 11.85
N VAL A 238 -12.73 -5.56 12.78
CA VAL A 238 -14.15 -5.37 13.13
C VAL A 238 -14.68 -4.10 12.49
N PHE A 239 -15.75 -4.25 11.72
CA PHE A 239 -16.54 -3.18 11.11
C PHE A 239 -17.97 -3.27 11.67
N ALA A 240 -18.33 -2.38 12.56
CA ALA A 240 -19.62 -2.49 13.25
C ALA A 240 -20.39 -1.16 13.27
N ILE A 241 -21.66 -1.23 12.83
CA ILE A 241 -22.62 -0.15 13.00
C ILE A 241 -23.90 -0.75 13.58
N ALA A 242 -24.23 -0.39 14.82
CA ALA A 242 -25.45 -0.77 15.53
C ALA A 242 -25.70 0.19 16.70
N SER A 243 -26.76 -0.06 17.45
CA SER A 243 -27.00 0.66 18.72
C SER A 243 -25.89 0.38 19.75
N ILE A 244 -25.59 1.34 20.60
CA ILE A 244 -24.50 1.25 21.60
C ILE A 244 -24.57 -0.01 22.46
N PRO A 245 -25.73 -0.42 23.01
CA PRO A 245 -25.83 -1.66 23.80
C PRO A 245 -25.40 -2.91 23.02
N VAL A 246 -25.74 -2.98 21.73
CA VAL A 246 -25.36 -4.10 20.86
C VAL A 246 -23.86 -4.11 20.60
N LEU A 247 -23.25 -2.93 20.38
CA LEU A 247 -21.80 -2.80 20.21
C LEU A 247 -21.02 -3.19 21.47
N ILE A 248 -21.53 -2.81 22.66
CA ILE A 248 -20.95 -3.22 23.96
C ILE A 248 -21.03 -4.74 24.11
N TYR A 249 -22.17 -5.33 23.79
CA TYR A 249 -22.33 -6.78 23.85
C TYR A 249 -21.37 -7.50 22.89
N LEU A 250 -21.28 -7.06 21.63
CA LEU A 250 -20.31 -7.61 20.68
C LEU A 250 -18.88 -7.56 21.24
N GLY A 251 -18.48 -6.40 21.77
CA GLY A 251 -17.16 -6.22 22.36
C GLY A 251 -16.89 -7.17 23.54
N SER A 252 -17.91 -7.42 24.38
CA SER A 252 -17.81 -8.36 25.51
C SER A 252 -17.64 -9.83 25.08
N ARG A 253 -18.08 -10.15 23.85
CA ARG A 253 -18.02 -11.52 23.29
C ARG A 253 -16.75 -11.76 22.46
N LEU A 254 -16.04 -10.72 22.05
CA LEU A 254 -14.74 -10.85 21.36
C LEU A 254 -13.67 -11.30 22.35
N SER A 255 -12.84 -12.25 21.90
CA SER A 255 -11.72 -12.74 22.71
C SER A 255 -10.56 -11.76 22.74
N ASP A 256 -9.99 -11.49 23.89
CA ASP A 256 -8.75 -10.74 24.07
C ASP A 256 -7.48 -11.50 23.64
N LYS A 257 -7.63 -12.77 23.26
CA LYS A 257 -6.52 -13.66 22.83
C LYS A 257 -6.09 -13.44 21.39
N VAL A 258 -6.92 -12.74 20.59
CA VAL A 258 -6.64 -12.47 19.18
C VAL A 258 -6.51 -10.95 19.00
N PRO A 259 -5.39 -10.45 18.45
CA PRO A 259 -5.25 -9.05 18.10
C PRO A 259 -6.41 -8.59 17.23
N THR A 260 -7.03 -7.47 17.61
CA THR A 260 -8.25 -6.99 16.97
C THR A 260 -8.12 -5.50 16.67
N ASP A 261 -8.30 -5.13 15.40
CA ASP A 261 -8.43 -3.74 14.96
C ASP A 261 -9.92 -3.40 14.81
N ILE A 262 -10.32 -2.24 15.32
CA ILE A 262 -11.70 -1.73 15.21
C ILE A 262 -11.70 -0.59 14.20
N TYR A 263 -12.59 -0.66 13.23
CA TYR A 263 -12.76 0.34 12.18
C TYR A 263 -14.05 1.12 12.40
N GLN A 264 -13.99 2.41 12.14
CA GLN A 264 -15.10 3.34 12.27
C GLN A 264 -15.42 3.98 10.92
N LEU A 265 -16.71 4.12 10.61
CA LEU A 265 -17.15 4.91 9.47
C LEU A 265 -16.98 6.41 9.77
N HIS A 266 -16.14 7.08 9.00
CA HIS A 266 -15.87 8.51 9.14
C HIS A 266 -16.90 9.32 8.34
N ARG A 267 -17.70 10.14 9.02
CA ARG A 267 -18.80 10.93 8.39
C ARG A 267 -18.31 11.90 7.32
N GLY A 268 -17.10 12.44 7.44
CA GLY A 268 -16.59 13.44 6.49
C GLY A 268 -16.10 12.86 5.16
N THR A 269 -15.68 11.60 5.15
CA THR A 269 -15.11 10.91 3.98
C THR A 269 -15.95 9.73 3.53
N GLU A 270 -16.96 9.33 4.31
CA GLU A 270 -17.82 8.15 4.10
C GLU A 270 -17.02 6.87 3.85
N ASN A 271 -15.83 6.77 4.47
CA ASN A 271 -14.98 5.58 4.39
C ASN A 271 -14.56 5.10 5.78
N TRP A 272 -13.90 3.93 5.82
CA TRP A 272 -13.49 3.25 7.04
C TRP A 272 -11.97 3.34 7.28
N THR A 273 -11.24 4.01 6.41
CA THR A 273 -9.80 4.16 6.54
C THR A 273 -9.47 5.14 7.67
N TRP A 274 -8.69 4.70 8.63
CA TRP A 274 -8.20 5.60 9.67
C TRP A 274 -7.33 6.71 9.07
N PRO A 275 -7.54 7.98 9.43
CA PRO A 275 -6.71 9.06 8.94
C PRO A 275 -5.27 8.92 9.48
N ASP A 276 -4.27 9.17 8.61
CA ASP A 276 -2.84 9.07 8.94
C ASP A 276 -2.42 9.98 10.12
N ARG A 277 -3.21 11.01 10.41
CA ARG A 277 -2.96 11.98 11.49
C ARG A 277 -4.28 12.26 12.19
N GLY A 278 -4.65 11.38 13.11
CA GLY A 278 -5.74 11.64 14.04
C GLY A 278 -5.30 12.64 15.11
N VAL A 279 -6.19 13.55 15.48
CA VAL A 279 -5.99 14.35 16.71
C VAL A 279 -6.17 13.39 17.89
N PRO A 280 -5.20 13.29 18.81
CA PRO A 280 -5.37 12.49 20.01
C PRO A 280 -6.65 12.88 20.75
N VAL A 281 -7.47 11.90 21.08
CA VAL A 281 -8.66 12.13 21.91
C VAL A 281 -8.25 12.04 23.37
N GLU A 282 -8.43 13.15 24.08
CA GLU A 282 -8.22 13.18 25.53
C GLU A 282 -9.53 12.80 26.24
N TYR A 283 -9.45 11.81 27.11
CA TYR A 283 -10.56 11.39 27.95
C TYR A 283 -10.44 12.02 29.33
N ALA A 284 -11.49 12.69 29.77
CA ALA A 284 -11.59 13.22 31.12
C ALA A 284 -12.46 12.32 31.99
N PHE A 285 -11.95 11.94 33.13
CA PHE A 285 -12.70 11.21 34.15
C PHE A 285 -13.19 12.19 35.22
N ARG A 286 -14.45 12.07 35.57
CA ARG A 286 -15.06 12.90 36.62
C ARG A 286 -15.89 12.00 37.53
N THR A 287 -15.65 12.07 38.84
CA THR A 287 -16.55 11.51 39.83
C THR A 287 -17.85 12.33 39.82
N VAL A 288 -18.95 11.75 39.41
CA VAL A 288 -20.27 12.41 39.43
C VAL A 288 -20.90 12.33 40.80
N ARG A 289 -20.67 11.22 41.52
CA ARG A 289 -21.14 10.97 42.87
C ARG A 289 -20.18 10.04 43.60
N GLU A 290 -19.87 10.36 44.84
CA GLU A 290 -19.13 9.46 45.73
C GLU A 290 -20.11 8.51 46.43
N GLY A 291 -19.82 7.21 46.36
CA GLY A 291 -20.59 6.17 47.03
C GLY A 291 -19.98 5.76 48.37
N GLY A 292 -20.72 4.98 49.16
CA GLY A 292 -20.21 4.39 50.38
C GLY A 292 -19.22 3.24 50.10
N THR A 293 -18.37 2.93 51.10
CA THR A 293 -17.45 1.80 51.05
C THR A 293 -18.24 0.47 51.03
N GLY A 294 -18.16 -0.28 49.91
CA GLY A 294 -18.76 -1.61 49.75
C GLY A 294 -19.98 -1.69 48.83
N GLY A 295 -20.34 -0.59 48.17
CA GLY A 295 -21.38 -0.59 47.10
C GLY A 295 -20.82 -0.81 45.71
N ASP A 296 -21.72 -1.13 44.78
CA ASP A 296 -21.39 -1.25 43.37
C ASP A 296 -21.03 0.10 42.75
N ALA A 297 -20.09 0.12 41.79
CA ALA A 297 -19.70 1.31 41.07
C ALA A 297 -20.35 1.31 39.66
N ALA A 298 -20.93 2.47 39.28
CA ALA A 298 -21.47 2.68 37.94
C ALA A 298 -20.55 3.58 37.12
N LEU A 299 -20.19 3.14 35.90
CA LEU A 299 -19.42 3.93 34.94
C LEU A 299 -20.40 4.55 33.92
N LEU A 300 -20.42 5.90 33.89
CA LEU A 300 -21.20 6.63 32.88
C LEU A 300 -20.30 6.94 31.67
N LEU A 301 -20.61 6.34 30.53
CA LEU A 301 -19.93 6.60 29.28
C LEU A 301 -20.73 7.60 28.44
N SER A 302 -20.17 8.79 28.20
CA SER A 302 -20.79 9.87 27.44
C SER A 302 -20.10 10.12 26.09
N PRO A 303 -20.14 9.19 25.15
CA PRO A 303 -19.40 9.30 23.88
C PRO A 303 -20.03 10.30 22.89
N SER A 304 -21.34 10.57 23.01
CA SER A 304 -22.08 11.40 22.04
C SER A 304 -22.66 12.68 22.64
N GLY A 305 -22.59 12.85 23.96
CA GLY A 305 -23.15 14.00 24.67
C GLY A 305 -23.31 13.75 26.17
N PRO A 306 -23.60 14.76 26.97
CA PRO A 306 -23.76 14.61 28.42
C PRO A 306 -24.94 13.68 28.75
N ILE A 307 -24.73 12.81 29.73
CA ILE A 307 -25.78 12.02 30.35
C ILE A 307 -26.28 12.80 31.55
N ASP A 308 -27.59 13.06 31.63
CA ASP A 308 -28.22 13.65 32.80
C ASP A 308 -28.30 12.58 33.91
N PRO A 309 -27.64 12.78 35.08
CA PRO A 309 -27.71 11.83 36.16
C PRO A 309 -29.14 11.57 36.68
N ALA A 310 -30.06 12.52 36.48
CA ALA A 310 -31.48 12.34 36.84
C ALA A 310 -32.23 11.38 35.97
N SER A 311 -31.72 11.07 34.76
CA SER A 311 -32.29 10.10 33.82
C SER A 311 -31.82 8.67 34.07
N LEU A 312 -30.98 8.43 35.03
CA LEU A 312 -30.44 7.11 35.33
C LEU A 312 -31.54 6.22 35.96
N PRO A 313 -31.49 4.90 35.70
CA PRO A 313 -32.39 3.94 36.36
C PRO A 313 -32.30 4.07 37.91
N ALA A 314 -33.40 3.87 38.61
CA ALA A 314 -33.51 3.98 40.07
C ALA A 314 -32.47 3.11 40.83
N ALA A 315 -32.02 2.00 40.25
CA ALA A 315 -30.95 1.14 40.76
C ALA A 315 -29.56 1.81 40.76
N ILE A 316 -29.38 2.87 39.97
CA ILE A 316 -28.09 3.59 39.78
C ILE A 316 -28.25 5.07 40.18
N GLY A 317 -29.48 5.56 40.10
CA GLY A 317 -29.83 6.95 40.36
C GLY A 317 -29.81 7.33 41.86
N PRO A 318 -30.00 8.60 42.19
CA PRO A 318 -30.03 9.03 43.54
C PRO A 318 -31.25 8.39 44.30
N THR A 319 -30.96 7.67 45.37
CA THR A 319 -31.96 7.33 46.39
C THR A 319 -32.31 8.58 47.18
#